data_69e21e2ea129867b0901e8d179740385
#
_entry.id   69e21e2ea129867b0901e8d179740385
#
_cell.length_a   1.000
_cell.length_b   1.000
_cell.length_c   1.000
_cell.angle_alpha   90.00
_cell.angle_beta   90.00
_cell.angle_gamma   90.00
#
_symmetry.space_group_name_H-M   'P 1'
#
loop_
_entity.id
_entity.type
_entity.pdbx_description
1 polymer ?
#
loop_
_entity_poly.entity_id
_entity_poly.type
_entity_poly.pdbx_seq_one_letter_code
_entity_poly.pdbx_strand_id
1 'polypeptide(L)' 'MKILVINGPNINMLGIREPGIYGNDSFETLCNNVKEHAEKAGIEVKLFQSNHEGALVDEIQAAYGKFDGIVINPGAYTH' A
#
# COMPACT_ATOMS: atom_id res chain seq x y z
N MET A 1 7.57 -12.54 10.40
CA MET A 1 7.98 -11.29 9.76
C MET A 1 6.78 -10.38 9.64
N LYS A 2 6.97 -9.12 9.95
CA LYS A 2 5.91 -8.11 9.92
C LYS A 2 6.29 -6.99 8.97
N ILE A 3 5.46 -6.78 7.93
CA ILE A 3 5.76 -5.84 6.83
C ILE A 3 4.68 -4.77 6.77
N LEU A 4 5.09 -3.52 6.65
CA LEU A 4 4.20 -2.39 6.39
C LEU A 4 4.21 -2.10 4.89
N VAL A 5 3.04 -2.10 4.26
CA VAL A 5 2.88 -1.76 2.85
C VAL A 5 2.20 -0.39 2.78
N ILE A 6 2.90 0.57 2.19
CA ILE A 6 2.42 1.96 2.07
C ILE A 6 2.12 2.26 0.61
N ASN A 7 0.89 2.71 0.36
CA ASN A 7 0.45 3.17 -0.95
C ASN A 7 0.22 4.67 -0.92
N GLY A 8 0.89 5.39 -1.81
CA GLY A 8 0.84 6.84 -1.89
C GLY A 8 -0.38 7.37 -2.62
N PRO A 9 -0.30 8.64 -3.09
CA PRO A 9 -1.46 9.34 -3.64
C PRO A 9 -2.10 8.64 -4.83
N ASN A 10 -3.42 8.70 -4.84
CA ASN A 10 -4.29 8.23 -5.92
C ASN A 10 -4.33 6.72 -6.14
N ILE A 11 -3.59 5.94 -5.38
CA ILE A 11 -3.64 4.47 -5.50
C ILE A 11 -5.04 3.96 -5.12
N ASN A 12 -5.71 4.62 -4.18
CA ASN A 12 -7.08 4.29 -3.79
C ASN A 12 -8.10 4.49 -4.92
N MET A 13 -7.72 5.20 -6.00
CA MET A 13 -8.58 5.43 -7.16
C MET A 13 -8.38 4.41 -8.28
N LEU A 14 -7.56 3.40 -8.03
CA LEU A 14 -7.28 2.34 -9.00
C LEU A 14 -8.59 1.64 -9.39
N GLY A 15 -8.77 1.44 -10.70
CA GLY A 15 -9.96 0.78 -11.23
C GLY A 15 -11.20 1.67 -11.33
N ILE A 16 -11.16 2.83 -10.68
CA ILE A 16 -12.25 3.82 -10.74
C ILE A 16 -11.91 4.90 -11.76
N ARG A 17 -10.70 5.41 -11.67
CA ARG A 17 -10.27 6.58 -12.44
C ARG A 17 -9.87 6.22 -13.86
N GLU A 18 -9.18 5.10 -14.05
CA GLU A 18 -8.67 4.69 -15.36
C GLU A 18 -8.83 3.19 -15.57
N PRO A 19 -10.09 2.70 -15.61
CA PRO A 19 -10.34 1.26 -15.68
C PRO A 19 -9.84 0.63 -16.98
N GLY A 20 -9.78 1.40 -18.07
CA GLY A 20 -9.30 0.90 -19.35
C GLY A 20 -7.78 0.67 -19.38
N ILE A 21 -7.04 1.32 -18.51
CA ILE A 21 -5.58 1.20 -18.43
C ILE A 21 -5.18 0.12 -17.40
N TYR A 22 -5.84 0.11 -16.26
CA TYR A 22 -5.52 -0.79 -15.16
C TYR A 22 -6.41 -2.02 -15.09
N GLY A 23 -7.21 -2.24 -16.12
CA GLY A 23 -8.18 -3.33 -16.15
C GLY A 23 -9.33 -3.05 -15.19
N ASN A 24 -9.87 -4.10 -14.61
CA ASN A 24 -10.99 -4.01 -13.68
C ASN A 24 -10.57 -4.12 -12.22
N ASP A 25 -9.25 -4.06 -11.95
CA ASP A 25 -8.76 -4.17 -10.60
C ASP A 25 -9.01 -2.90 -9.82
N SER A 26 -9.63 -3.04 -8.65
CA SER A 26 -9.86 -1.94 -7.73
C SER A 26 -8.76 -1.90 -6.66
N PHE A 27 -8.74 -0.81 -5.90
CA PHE A 27 -7.87 -0.72 -4.74
C PHE A 27 -8.17 -1.84 -3.73
N GLU A 28 -9.45 -2.16 -3.54
CA GLU A 28 -9.85 -3.25 -2.67
C GLU A 28 -9.26 -4.59 -3.14
N THR A 29 -9.32 -4.86 -4.44
CA THR A 29 -8.72 -6.06 -5.03
C THR A 29 -7.22 -6.10 -4.79
N LEU A 30 -6.54 -4.98 -4.99
CA LEU A 30 -5.11 -4.88 -4.71
C LEU A 30 -4.79 -5.22 -3.26
N CYS A 31 -5.52 -4.64 -2.32
CA CYS A 31 -5.32 -4.90 -0.90
C CYS A 31 -5.57 -6.38 -0.56
N ASN A 32 -6.64 -6.96 -1.10
CA ASN A 32 -6.95 -8.36 -0.86
C ASN A 32 -5.88 -9.29 -1.42
N ASN A 33 -5.35 -8.99 -2.60
CA ASN A 33 -4.27 -9.78 -3.20
C ASN A 33 -3.01 -9.73 -2.34
N VAL A 34 -2.64 -8.55 -1.83
CA VAL A 34 -1.48 -8.41 -0.97
C VAL A 34 -1.66 -9.22 0.32
N LYS A 35 -2.82 -9.13 0.94
CA LYS A 35 -3.12 -9.86 2.17
C LYS A 35 -3.07 -11.38 1.94
N GLU A 36 -3.62 -11.84 0.83
CA GLU A 36 -3.64 -13.26 0.48
C GLU A 36 -2.23 -13.80 0.28
N HIS A 37 -1.39 -13.07 -0.46
CA HIS A 37 -0.01 -13.48 -0.68
C HIS A 37 0.78 -13.49 0.63
N ALA A 38 0.56 -12.50 1.49
CA ALA A 38 1.24 -12.44 2.80
C ALA A 38 0.84 -13.63 3.66
N GLU A 39 -0.45 -13.96 3.71
CA GLU A 39 -0.95 -15.09 4.48
C GLU A 39 -0.32 -16.40 4.02
N LYS A 40 -0.26 -16.63 2.72
CA LYS A 40 0.36 -17.84 2.15
C LYS A 40 1.84 -17.94 2.47
N ALA A 41 2.53 -16.80 2.58
CA ALA A 41 3.95 -16.74 2.87
C ALA A 41 4.25 -16.74 4.38
N GLY A 42 3.22 -16.72 5.24
CA GLY A 42 3.40 -16.64 6.67
C GLY A 42 3.88 -15.28 7.15
N ILE A 43 3.56 -14.22 6.42
CA ILE A 43 3.97 -12.85 6.72
C ILE A 43 2.77 -12.07 7.24
N GLU A 44 2.95 -11.37 8.36
CA GLU A 44 1.96 -10.41 8.85
C GLU A 44 2.14 -9.10 8.09
N VAL A 45 1.06 -8.56 7.52
CA VAL A 45 1.11 -7.34 6.72
C VAL A 45 0.12 -6.31 7.26
N LYS A 46 0.56 -5.04 7.29
CA LYS A 46 -0.31 -3.90 7.52
C LYS A 46 -0.31 -3.06 6.24
N LEU A 47 -1.50 -2.68 5.79
CA LEU A 47 -1.68 -1.85 4.60
C LEU A 47 -2.07 -0.44 5.04
N PHE A 48 -1.39 0.56 4.49
CA PHE A 48 -1.67 1.96 4.73
C PHE A 48 -1.68 2.72 3.41
N GLN A 49 -2.65 3.60 3.22
CA GLN A 49 -2.76 4.43 2.03
C GLN A 49 -3.08 5.86 2.45
N SER A 50 -2.45 6.82 1.80
CA SER A 50 -2.77 8.23 2.01
C SER A 50 -2.41 9.05 0.78
N ASN A 51 -3.16 10.13 0.57
CA ASN A 51 -2.87 11.14 -0.43
C ASN A 51 -2.03 12.29 0.14
N HIS A 52 -1.71 12.24 1.44
CA HIS A 52 -1.01 13.30 2.15
C HIS A 52 0.40 12.88 2.51
N GLU A 53 1.39 13.64 2.04
CA GLU A 53 2.79 13.35 2.31
C GLU A 53 3.10 13.29 3.81
N GLY A 54 2.56 14.22 4.58
CA GLY A 54 2.76 14.24 6.03
C GLY A 54 2.28 12.96 6.70
N ALA A 55 1.12 12.45 6.30
CA ALA A 55 0.60 11.20 6.85
C ALA A 55 1.48 10.01 6.49
N LEU A 56 2.03 9.98 5.27
CA LEU A 56 2.95 8.93 4.85
C LEU A 56 4.24 8.95 5.66
N VAL A 57 4.80 10.14 5.88
CA VAL A 57 6.01 10.31 6.69
C VAL A 57 5.75 9.86 8.14
N ASP A 58 4.62 10.26 8.71
CA ASP A 58 4.26 9.88 10.07
C ASP A 58 4.13 8.36 10.22
N GLU A 59 3.54 7.70 9.22
CA GLU A 59 3.39 6.24 9.25
C GLU A 59 4.74 5.54 9.17
N ILE A 60 5.64 6.03 8.32
CA ILE A 60 6.99 5.48 8.21
C ILE A 60 7.73 5.61 9.55
N GLN A 61 7.65 6.78 10.18
CA GLN A 61 8.30 7.01 11.47
C GLN A 61 7.70 6.14 12.57
N ALA A 62 6.38 5.98 12.57
CA ALA A 62 5.69 5.14 13.55
C ALA A 62 6.04 3.64 13.40
N ALA A 63 6.47 3.24 12.21
CA ALA A 63 6.85 1.84 11.95
C ALA A 63 8.21 1.47 12.55
N TYR A 64 8.99 2.46 12.95
CA TYR A 64 10.32 2.21 13.51
C TYR A 64 10.24 1.30 14.73
N GLY A 65 10.99 0.19 14.67
CA GLY A 65 11.01 -0.78 15.74
C GLY A 65 9.78 -1.69 15.83
N LYS A 66 8.78 -1.50 14.96
CA LYS A 66 7.54 -2.29 14.98
C LYS A 66 7.41 -3.25 13.80
N PHE A 67 8.09 -2.95 12.71
CA PHE A 67 8.03 -3.75 11.48
C PHE A 67 9.42 -4.18 11.06
N ASP A 68 9.49 -5.34 10.41
CA ASP A 68 10.74 -5.87 9.88
C ASP A 68 11.13 -5.24 8.55
N GLY A 69 10.15 -4.70 7.84
CA GLY A 69 10.41 -4.03 6.58
C GLY A 69 9.24 -3.18 6.13
N ILE A 70 9.51 -2.33 5.15
CA ILE A 70 8.51 -1.42 4.58
C ILE A 70 8.57 -1.55 3.06
N VAL A 71 7.40 -1.73 2.44
CA VAL A 71 7.25 -1.70 0.98
C VAL A 71 6.46 -0.44 0.64
N ILE A 72 7.00 0.39 -0.23
CA ILE A 72 6.40 1.67 -0.58
C ILE A 72 6.07 1.71 -2.06
N ASN A 73 4.82 2.04 -2.37
CA ASN A 73 4.40 2.45 -3.71
C ASN A 73 4.10 3.94 -3.63
N PRO A 74 5.04 4.81 -4.02
CA PRO A 74 4.90 6.25 -3.79
C PRO A 74 3.85 6.94 -4.66
N GLY A 75 3.34 6.28 -5.70
CA GLY A 75 2.34 6.88 -6.56
C GLY A 75 2.84 8.18 -7.21
N ALA A 76 2.09 9.26 -7.04
CA ALA A 76 2.43 10.57 -7.63
C ALA A 76 3.71 11.17 -7.07
N TYR A 77 4.20 10.72 -5.93
CA TYR A 77 5.43 11.27 -5.34
C TYR A 77 6.71 10.72 -5.96
N THR A 78 6.61 9.90 -7.00
CA THR A 78 7.78 9.49 -7.79
C THR A 78 8.31 10.61 -8.69
N HIS A 79 7.56 11.68 -8.84
CA HIS A 79 7.88 12.77 -9.79
C HIS A 79 8.22 14.07 -9.12
#